data_c96b667324a548f709c6ed1007ab8e32
#
_entry.id   c96b667324a548f709c6ed1007ab8e32
#
_cell.length_a   1.000
_cell.length_b   1.000
_cell.length_c   1.000
_cell.angle_alpha   90.00
_cell.angle_beta   90.00
_cell.angle_gamma   90.00
#
_symmetry.space_group_name_H-M   'P 1'
#
loop_
_entity.id
_entity.type
_entity.pdbx_description
1 polymer ?
#
loop_
_entity_poly.entity_id
_entity_poly.type
_entity_poly.pdbx_seq_one_letter_code
_entity_poly.pdbx_strand_id
1 'polypeptide(L)'
;EVSPEQVPQARAGWRGRDLVGLNVAVPHNEAVARLVDERAGGCQVLGSVNTIVNREGVLHGHNTDGEGFLRSLREAGEEVRDRRVTFLGAGGAARSVAYAVASAGAAAVTIVNRTPARAQEVADLVSLHTSVQASVAALDSPEARQAVREAQVIIDCTPCGMFPHVDDAPAIPPEWLHEGQC
;
A
#
# COMPACT_ATOMS: atom_id res chain seq x y z
N GLU A 1 -10.78 -20.07 8.85
CA GLU A 1 -9.73 -19.63 7.93
C GLU A 1 -10.02 -20.20 6.54
N VAL A 2 -9.88 -19.40 5.49
CA VAL A 2 -10.17 -19.80 4.10
C VAL A 2 -8.85 -19.89 3.36
N SER A 3 -8.55 -21.02 2.70
CA SER A 3 -7.35 -21.11 1.86
C SER A 3 -7.54 -20.36 0.52
N PRO A 4 -6.46 -19.97 -0.19
CA PRO A 4 -6.57 -19.28 -1.47
C PRO A 4 -7.44 -20.00 -2.50
N GLU A 5 -7.40 -21.34 -2.52
CA GLU A 5 -8.18 -22.18 -3.42
C GLU A 5 -9.68 -22.21 -3.07
N GLN A 6 -10.02 -21.93 -1.81
CA GLN A 6 -11.39 -21.92 -1.29
C GLN A 6 -12.07 -20.55 -1.44
N VAL A 7 -11.32 -19.48 -1.73
CA VAL A 7 -11.86 -18.12 -1.87
C VAL A 7 -13.00 -18.02 -2.88
N PRO A 8 -12.92 -18.64 -4.09
CA PRO A 8 -14.03 -18.61 -5.05
C PRO A 8 -15.31 -19.26 -4.54
N GLN A 9 -15.19 -20.35 -3.76
CA GLN A 9 -16.34 -21.07 -3.18
C GLN A 9 -16.98 -20.29 -2.04
N ALA A 10 -16.17 -19.59 -1.23
CA ALA A 10 -16.65 -18.74 -0.12
C ALA A 10 -17.52 -17.56 -0.62
N ARG A 11 -17.34 -17.12 -1.87
CA ARG A 11 -18.10 -16.01 -2.48
C ARG A 11 -19.62 -16.20 -2.39
N ALA A 12 -20.11 -17.41 -2.54
CA ALA A 12 -21.55 -17.70 -2.45
C ALA A 12 -22.11 -17.35 -1.07
N GLY A 13 -21.34 -17.65 -0.01
CA GLY A 13 -21.69 -17.30 1.37
C GLY A 13 -21.66 -15.79 1.65
N TRP A 14 -20.82 -15.04 0.95
CA TRP A 14 -20.70 -13.58 1.14
C TRP A 14 -21.95 -12.81 0.69
N ARG A 15 -22.78 -13.41 -0.18
CA ARG A 15 -24.03 -12.83 -0.67
C ARG A 15 -25.22 -13.09 0.25
N GLY A 16 -25.03 -13.83 1.34
CA GLY A 16 -26.07 -14.09 2.32
C GLY A 16 -26.62 -12.79 2.90
N ARG A 17 -27.93 -12.73 3.14
CA ARG A 17 -28.62 -11.52 3.62
C ARG A 17 -28.14 -11.07 5.00
N ASP A 18 -27.60 -11.99 5.79
CA ASP A 18 -27.14 -11.71 7.16
C ASP A 18 -25.70 -11.17 7.21
N LEU A 19 -24.99 -11.15 6.08
CA LEU A 19 -23.63 -10.64 6.00
C LEU A 19 -23.62 -9.23 5.39
N VAL A 20 -23.36 -8.24 6.22
CA VAL A 20 -23.27 -6.82 5.80
C VAL A 20 -21.95 -6.54 5.09
N GLY A 21 -20.88 -7.22 5.48
CA GLY A 21 -19.57 -7.09 4.88
C GLY A 21 -18.52 -7.92 5.59
N LEU A 22 -17.30 -7.90 5.05
CA LEU A 22 -16.16 -8.60 5.64
C LEU A 22 -14.84 -7.89 5.28
N ASN A 23 -13.85 -8.07 6.14
CA ASN A 23 -12.48 -7.70 5.86
C ASN A 23 -11.73 -8.87 5.21
N VAL A 24 -10.79 -8.54 4.34
CA VAL A 24 -9.96 -9.49 3.61
C VAL A 24 -8.50 -9.22 3.98
N ALA A 25 -7.86 -10.23 4.53
CA ALA A 25 -6.44 -10.17 4.87
C ALA A 25 -5.56 -10.82 3.78
N VAL A 26 -4.27 -10.53 3.86
CA VAL A 26 -3.24 -11.19 3.05
C VAL A 26 -3.32 -12.73 3.25
N PRO A 27 -3.21 -13.53 2.16
CA PRO A 27 -2.83 -13.17 0.79
C PRO A 27 -4.01 -12.99 -0.19
N HIS A 28 -5.23 -12.81 0.28
CA HIS A 28 -6.46 -12.96 -0.53
C HIS A 28 -6.91 -11.71 -1.30
N ASN A 29 -6.32 -10.56 -1.02
CA ASN A 29 -6.77 -9.23 -1.50
C ASN A 29 -6.90 -9.14 -3.02
N GLU A 30 -5.95 -9.70 -3.78
CA GLU A 30 -5.99 -9.70 -5.24
C GLU A 30 -7.01 -10.72 -5.81
N ALA A 31 -7.08 -11.91 -5.19
CA ALA A 31 -8.05 -12.91 -5.59
C ALA A 31 -9.49 -12.41 -5.41
N VAL A 32 -9.76 -11.77 -4.28
CA VAL A 32 -11.06 -11.19 -3.94
C VAL A 32 -11.43 -10.04 -4.87
N ALA A 33 -10.47 -9.21 -5.29
CA ALA A 33 -10.72 -8.13 -6.23
C ALA A 33 -11.32 -8.61 -7.57
N ARG A 34 -11.09 -9.88 -7.95
CA ARG A 34 -11.64 -10.51 -9.15
C ARG A 34 -13.03 -11.13 -8.93
N LEU A 35 -13.45 -11.26 -7.66
CA LEU A 35 -14.66 -11.96 -7.25
C LEU A 35 -15.79 -11.02 -6.81
N VAL A 36 -15.51 -9.78 -6.47
CA VAL A 36 -16.53 -8.76 -6.18
C VAL A 36 -17.22 -8.31 -7.45
N ASP A 37 -18.45 -7.83 -7.32
CA ASP A 37 -19.24 -7.38 -8.48
C ASP A 37 -18.83 -5.97 -8.91
N GLU A 38 -18.57 -5.11 -7.95
CA GLU A 38 -18.14 -3.73 -8.16
C GLU A 38 -16.88 -3.41 -7.36
N ARG A 39 -16.02 -2.59 -7.93
CA ARG A 39 -14.79 -2.10 -7.29
C ARG A 39 -14.85 -0.60 -7.19
N ALA A 40 -14.86 -0.07 -5.96
CA ALA A 40 -14.94 1.36 -5.70
C ALA A 40 -13.56 2.02 -5.76
N GLY A 41 -13.51 3.27 -6.23
CA GLY A 41 -12.34 4.13 -6.18
C GLY A 41 -11.06 3.50 -6.69
N GLY A 42 -9.99 3.60 -5.90
CA GLY A 42 -8.66 3.10 -6.23
C GLY A 42 -8.54 1.58 -6.43
N CYS A 43 -9.54 0.77 -6.02
CA CYS A 43 -9.49 -0.68 -6.17
C CYS A 43 -9.33 -1.16 -7.62
N GLN A 44 -9.84 -0.40 -8.58
CA GLN A 44 -9.67 -0.73 -10.00
C GLN A 44 -8.21 -0.59 -10.42
N VAL A 45 -7.57 0.48 -9.96
CA VAL A 45 -6.15 0.76 -10.20
C VAL A 45 -5.26 -0.21 -9.43
N LEU A 46 -5.56 -0.43 -8.14
CA LEU A 46 -4.77 -1.28 -7.26
C LEU A 46 -4.88 -2.77 -7.60
N GLY A 47 -6.01 -3.21 -8.16
CA GLY A 47 -6.30 -4.62 -8.35
C GLY A 47 -6.40 -5.41 -7.03
N SER A 48 -6.67 -4.73 -5.92
CA SER A 48 -6.65 -5.27 -4.56
C SER A 48 -7.84 -4.76 -3.75
N VAL A 49 -8.50 -5.66 -3.01
CA VAL A 49 -9.64 -5.39 -2.14
C VAL A 49 -9.33 -5.93 -0.74
N ASN A 50 -9.44 -5.10 0.28
CA ASN A 50 -9.31 -5.50 1.68
C ASN A 50 -10.62 -5.43 2.47
N THR A 51 -11.67 -4.84 1.89
CA THR A 51 -12.97 -4.69 2.51
C THR A 51 -14.06 -4.96 1.47
N ILE A 52 -15.01 -5.81 1.81
CA ILE A 52 -16.22 -6.07 1.00
C ILE A 52 -17.42 -5.54 1.76
N VAL A 53 -18.29 -4.82 1.08
CA VAL A 53 -19.62 -4.44 1.58
C VAL A 53 -20.65 -5.18 0.73
N ASN A 54 -21.56 -5.91 1.40
CA ASN A 54 -22.68 -6.57 0.75
C ASN A 54 -23.90 -5.65 0.82
N ARG A 55 -24.38 -5.21 -0.34
CA ARG A 55 -25.62 -4.45 -0.47
C ARG A 55 -26.63 -5.27 -1.26
N GLU A 56 -27.56 -5.87 -0.56
CA GLU A 56 -28.64 -6.65 -1.17
C GLU A 56 -28.13 -7.78 -2.12
N GLY A 57 -27.02 -8.42 -1.74
CA GLY A 57 -26.39 -9.48 -2.53
C GLY A 57 -25.38 -8.99 -3.56
N VAL A 58 -25.22 -7.68 -3.76
CA VAL A 58 -24.16 -7.09 -4.60
C VAL A 58 -22.93 -6.83 -3.73
N LEU A 59 -21.80 -7.38 -4.14
CA LEU A 59 -20.52 -7.28 -3.41
C LEU A 59 -19.70 -6.09 -3.93
N HIS A 60 -19.56 -5.07 -3.09
CA HIS A 60 -18.75 -3.88 -3.38
C HIS A 60 -17.39 -4.02 -2.71
N GLY A 61 -16.34 -4.06 -3.50
CA GLY A 61 -14.95 -4.14 -3.03
C GLY A 61 -14.34 -2.76 -2.80
N HIS A 62 -13.69 -2.60 -1.68
CA HIS A 62 -12.97 -1.39 -1.28
C HIS A 62 -11.53 -1.73 -0.89
N ASN A 63 -10.64 -0.74 -1.03
CA ASN A 63 -9.32 -0.77 -0.43
C ASN A 63 -9.18 0.46 0.46
N THR A 64 -9.04 0.23 1.75
CA THR A 64 -9.03 1.27 2.79
C THR A 64 -7.63 1.56 3.34
N ASP A 65 -6.59 0.84 2.88
CA ASP A 65 -5.23 0.98 3.42
C ASP A 65 -4.66 2.38 3.20
N GLY A 66 -4.76 2.88 1.96
CA GLY A 66 -4.22 4.19 1.61
C GLY A 66 -4.94 5.35 2.31
N GLU A 67 -6.28 5.32 2.37
CA GLU A 67 -7.06 6.33 3.06
C GLU A 67 -6.83 6.28 4.58
N GLY A 68 -6.79 5.08 5.15
CA GLY A 68 -6.49 4.87 6.56
C GLY A 68 -5.13 5.43 6.94
N PHE A 69 -4.11 5.18 6.12
CA PHE A 69 -2.78 5.75 6.32
C PHE A 69 -2.79 7.28 6.27
N LEU A 70 -3.37 7.90 5.25
CA LEU A 70 -3.44 9.36 5.13
C LEU A 70 -4.22 10.00 6.29
N ARG A 71 -5.22 9.30 6.80
CA ARG A 71 -5.97 9.74 7.98
C ARG A 71 -5.10 9.70 9.22
N SER A 72 -4.39 8.59 9.48
CA SER A 72 -3.50 8.48 10.64
C SER A 72 -2.40 9.53 10.62
N LEU A 73 -1.85 9.83 9.43
CA LEU A 73 -0.84 10.86 9.27
C LEU A 73 -1.38 12.25 9.67
N ARG A 74 -2.58 12.60 9.18
CA ARG A 74 -3.25 13.87 9.55
C ARG A 74 -3.57 13.95 11.04
N GLU A 75 -3.99 12.86 11.66
CA GLU A 75 -4.23 12.80 13.11
C GLU A 75 -2.94 13.01 13.93
N ALA A 76 -1.78 12.66 13.35
CA ALA A 76 -0.46 12.96 13.90
C ALA A 76 0.04 14.40 13.59
N GLY A 77 -0.75 15.21 12.89
CA GLY A 77 -0.37 16.58 12.51
C GLY A 77 0.54 16.66 11.29
N GLU A 78 0.65 15.59 10.51
CA GLU A 78 1.50 15.48 9.34
C GLU A 78 0.70 15.39 8.04
N GLU A 79 1.29 15.86 6.94
CA GLU A 79 0.70 15.80 5.60
C GLU A 79 1.74 15.38 4.56
N VAL A 80 1.29 14.85 3.44
CA VAL A 80 2.15 14.46 2.32
C VAL A 80 2.16 15.45 1.17
N ARG A 81 1.22 16.42 1.17
CA ARG A 81 1.11 17.42 0.10
C ARG A 81 2.39 18.22 -0.06
N ASP A 82 2.86 18.34 -1.28
CA ASP A 82 4.06 19.06 -1.68
C ASP A 82 5.36 18.54 -1.03
N ARG A 83 5.32 17.33 -0.42
CA ARG A 83 6.50 16.69 0.18
C ARG A 83 7.09 15.60 -0.71
N ARG A 84 8.40 15.39 -0.58
CA ARG A 84 9.10 14.22 -1.13
C ARG A 84 8.93 13.06 -0.17
N VAL A 85 8.39 11.96 -0.71
CA VAL A 85 8.07 10.77 0.08
C VAL A 85 8.87 9.58 -0.42
N THR A 86 9.56 8.89 0.49
CA THR A 86 10.30 7.67 0.20
C THR A 86 9.64 6.48 0.87
N PHE A 87 9.36 5.45 0.08
CA PHE A 87 8.82 4.18 0.54
C PHE A 87 9.93 3.16 0.66
N LEU A 88 9.96 2.43 1.77
CA LEU A 88 10.78 1.24 1.96
C LEU A 88 9.88 0.02 1.80
N GLY A 89 10.18 -0.80 0.79
CA GLY A 89 9.34 -1.94 0.43
C GLY A 89 8.39 -1.67 -0.74
N ALA A 90 7.99 -2.75 -1.44
CA ALA A 90 7.12 -2.72 -2.62
C ALA A 90 6.08 -3.86 -2.57
N GLY A 91 5.49 -4.08 -1.41
CA GLY A 91 4.40 -5.03 -1.19
C GLY A 91 3.01 -4.43 -1.41
N GLY A 92 1.97 -5.17 -1.08
CA GLY A 92 0.57 -4.74 -1.22
C GLY A 92 0.26 -3.44 -0.46
N ALA A 93 0.77 -3.29 0.77
CA ALA A 93 0.63 -2.06 1.54
C ALA A 93 1.30 -0.88 0.84
N ALA A 94 2.57 -1.04 0.40
CA ALA A 94 3.29 -0.01 -0.33
C ALA A 94 2.53 0.44 -1.58
N ARG A 95 1.98 -0.51 -2.35
CA ARG A 95 1.19 -0.24 -3.55
C ARG A 95 -0.03 0.65 -3.25
N SER A 96 -0.80 0.29 -2.21
CA SER A 96 -2.00 1.04 -1.83
C SER A 96 -1.68 2.42 -1.27
N VAL A 97 -0.69 2.50 -0.38
CA VAL A 97 -0.31 3.75 0.28
C VAL A 97 0.39 4.70 -0.68
N ALA A 98 1.29 4.20 -1.56
CA ALA A 98 1.97 5.04 -2.55
C ALA A 98 0.99 5.69 -3.54
N TYR A 99 -0.01 4.93 -4.01
CA TYR A 99 -1.06 5.48 -4.85
C TYR A 99 -1.86 6.57 -4.13
N ALA A 100 -2.24 6.35 -2.86
CA ALA A 100 -2.99 7.34 -2.08
C ALA A 100 -2.16 8.59 -1.79
N VAL A 101 -0.89 8.43 -1.41
CA VAL A 101 0.07 9.52 -1.14
C VAL A 101 0.28 10.38 -2.38
N ALA A 102 0.51 9.77 -3.53
CA ALA A 102 0.65 10.49 -4.79
C ALA A 102 -0.65 11.20 -5.19
N SER A 103 -1.81 10.55 -5.03
CA SER A 103 -3.13 11.15 -5.28
C SER A 103 -3.44 12.31 -4.34
N ALA A 104 -2.88 12.31 -3.11
CA ALA A 104 -3.01 13.41 -2.15
C ALA A 104 -2.07 14.59 -2.44
N GLY A 105 -1.26 14.52 -3.51
CA GLY A 105 -0.45 15.63 -3.99
C GLY A 105 0.98 15.66 -3.43
N ALA A 106 1.60 14.52 -3.16
CA ALA A 106 3.03 14.45 -2.89
C ALA A 106 3.82 15.08 -4.05
N ALA A 107 4.92 15.78 -3.75
CA ALA A 107 5.76 16.41 -4.76
C ALA A 107 6.56 15.37 -5.56
N ALA A 108 7.00 14.31 -4.91
CA ALA A 108 7.71 13.19 -5.53
C ALA A 108 7.55 11.94 -4.68
N VAL A 109 7.59 10.77 -5.32
CA VAL A 109 7.56 9.46 -4.69
C VAL A 109 8.77 8.65 -5.15
N THR A 110 9.51 8.08 -4.21
CA THR A 110 10.59 7.13 -4.50
C THR A 110 10.31 5.80 -3.83
N ILE A 111 10.39 4.72 -4.59
CA ILE A 111 10.19 3.36 -4.07
C ILE A 111 11.54 2.67 -3.94
N VAL A 112 11.95 2.39 -2.72
CA VAL A 112 13.18 1.69 -2.38
C VAL A 112 12.87 0.24 -2.05
N ASN A 113 13.47 -0.71 -2.77
CA ASN A 113 13.21 -2.13 -2.51
C ASN A 113 14.42 -3.02 -2.88
N ARG A 114 14.55 -4.15 -2.21
CA ARG A 114 15.57 -5.18 -2.52
C ARG A 114 15.43 -5.75 -3.92
N THR A 115 14.21 -5.83 -4.43
CA THR A 115 13.90 -6.31 -5.78
C THR A 115 13.44 -5.13 -6.63
N PRO A 116 14.31 -4.53 -7.47
CA PRO A 116 13.95 -3.33 -8.25
C PRO A 116 12.72 -3.52 -9.15
N ALA A 117 12.53 -4.73 -9.72
CA ALA A 117 11.37 -5.01 -10.57
C ALA A 117 10.04 -4.80 -9.83
N ARG A 118 9.94 -5.21 -8.55
CA ARG A 118 8.74 -4.95 -7.74
C ARG A 118 8.53 -3.47 -7.44
N ALA A 119 9.62 -2.74 -7.18
CA ALA A 119 9.56 -1.30 -6.99
C ALA A 119 9.07 -0.61 -8.26
N GLN A 120 9.51 -1.08 -9.44
CA GLN A 120 9.10 -0.56 -10.72
C GLN A 120 7.59 -0.72 -10.96
N GLU A 121 7.01 -1.88 -10.61
CA GLU A 121 5.56 -2.10 -10.70
C GLU A 121 4.76 -1.07 -9.88
N VAL A 122 5.23 -0.70 -8.68
CA VAL A 122 4.59 0.32 -7.86
C VAL A 122 4.81 1.72 -8.44
N ALA A 123 6.01 2.03 -8.91
CA ALA A 123 6.33 3.32 -9.51
C ALA A 123 5.54 3.55 -10.81
N ASP A 124 5.41 2.52 -11.65
CA ASP A 124 4.61 2.56 -12.87
C ASP A 124 3.13 2.80 -12.56
N LEU A 125 2.60 2.10 -11.57
CA LEU A 125 1.22 2.30 -11.12
C LEU A 125 0.99 3.75 -10.68
N VAL A 126 1.86 4.32 -9.87
CA VAL A 126 1.78 5.71 -9.41
C VAL A 126 1.86 6.67 -10.59
N SER A 127 2.87 6.53 -11.44
CA SER A 127 3.12 7.43 -12.56
C SER A 127 2.03 7.37 -13.64
N LEU A 128 1.42 6.19 -13.84
CA LEU A 128 0.35 6.01 -14.83
C LEU A 128 -1.00 6.58 -14.37
N HIS A 129 -1.26 6.56 -13.06
CA HIS A 129 -2.59 6.86 -12.51
C HIS A 129 -2.65 8.14 -11.66
N THR A 130 -1.53 8.86 -11.54
CA THR A 130 -1.46 10.14 -10.82
C THR A 130 -0.64 11.15 -11.62
N SER A 131 -0.58 12.39 -11.14
CA SER A 131 0.30 13.42 -11.72
C SER A 131 1.75 13.33 -11.26
N VAL A 132 2.07 12.40 -10.35
CA VAL A 132 3.40 12.26 -9.75
C VAL A 132 4.23 11.25 -10.54
N GLN A 133 5.43 11.66 -10.97
CA GLN A 133 6.41 10.74 -11.51
C GLN A 133 7.13 10.04 -10.35
N ALA A 134 6.95 8.73 -10.23
CA ALA A 134 7.62 7.95 -9.21
C ALA A 134 8.97 7.43 -9.73
N SER A 135 9.96 7.39 -8.85
CA SER A 135 11.30 6.85 -9.09
C SER A 135 11.56 5.58 -8.30
N VAL A 136 12.57 4.83 -8.70
CA VAL A 136 12.96 3.56 -8.09
C VAL A 136 14.42 3.59 -7.69
N ALA A 137 14.74 3.01 -6.53
CA ALA A 137 16.11 2.76 -6.12
C ALA A 137 16.26 1.35 -5.52
N ALA A 138 17.37 0.69 -5.81
CA ALA A 138 17.73 -0.56 -5.13
C ALA A 138 18.15 -0.26 -3.68
N LEU A 139 17.71 -1.08 -2.72
CA LEU A 139 17.90 -0.81 -1.29
C LEU A 139 19.34 -0.50 -0.89
N ASP A 140 20.32 -1.20 -1.49
CA ASP A 140 21.74 -1.06 -1.15
C ASP A 140 22.49 -0.07 -2.07
N SER A 141 21.77 0.80 -2.79
CA SER A 141 22.35 1.72 -3.76
C SER A 141 22.59 3.12 -3.18
N PRO A 142 23.53 3.88 -3.76
CA PRO A 142 23.70 5.31 -3.42
C PRO A 142 22.42 6.13 -3.64
N GLU A 143 21.62 5.76 -4.66
CA GLU A 143 20.36 6.41 -5.01
C GLU A 143 19.32 6.20 -3.89
N ALA A 144 19.26 5.01 -3.26
CA ALA A 144 18.40 4.77 -2.11
C ALA A 144 18.79 5.65 -0.91
N ARG A 145 20.11 5.73 -0.63
CA ARG A 145 20.62 6.61 0.42
C ARG A 145 20.26 8.07 0.17
N GLN A 146 20.42 8.52 -1.08
CA GLN A 146 20.07 9.89 -1.45
C GLN A 146 18.56 10.13 -1.30
N ALA A 147 17.72 9.21 -1.79
CA ALA A 147 16.26 9.30 -1.69
C ALA A 147 15.79 9.38 -0.24
N VAL A 148 16.37 8.58 0.67
CA VAL A 148 16.06 8.62 2.10
C VAL A 148 16.48 9.97 2.70
N ARG A 149 17.66 10.48 2.37
CA ARG A 149 18.16 11.75 2.90
C ARG A 149 17.39 12.97 2.39
N GLU A 150 16.84 12.91 1.18
CA GLU A 150 16.05 14.00 0.60
C GLU A 150 14.57 13.92 0.95
N ALA A 151 14.12 12.79 1.47
CA ALA A 151 12.73 12.60 1.87
C ALA A 151 12.36 13.48 3.06
N GLN A 152 11.17 14.03 3.03
CA GLN A 152 10.54 14.70 4.17
C GLN A 152 9.63 13.73 4.94
N VAL A 153 9.14 12.70 4.24
CA VAL A 153 8.35 11.61 4.83
C VAL A 153 8.93 10.27 4.37
N ILE A 154 9.17 9.37 5.32
CA ILE A 154 9.64 8.01 5.04
C ILE A 154 8.58 7.04 5.53
N ILE A 155 8.14 6.14 4.64
CA ILE A 155 7.08 5.18 4.92
C ILE A 155 7.67 3.78 4.82
N ASP A 156 7.81 3.10 5.95
CA ASP A 156 8.25 1.71 5.98
C ASP A 156 7.06 0.77 5.77
N CYS A 157 7.09 0.06 4.66
CA CYS A 157 6.13 -0.97 4.26
C CYS A 157 6.79 -2.36 4.20
N THR A 158 7.95 -2.52 4.83
CA THR A 158 8.63 -3.82 4.92
C THR A 158 8.05 -4.67 6.04
N PRO A 159 8.28 -5.99 6.04
CA PRO A 159 7.92 -6.86 7.15
C PRO A 159 8.96 -6.84 8.28
N CYS A 160 10.01 -6.02 8.23
CA CYS A 160 11.04 -5.94 9.26
C CYS A 160 10.41 -5.57 10.61
N GLY A 161 10.79 -6.29 11.66
CA GLY A 161 10.24 -6.11 13.00
C GLY A 161 8.82 -6.64 13.21
N MET A 162 8.21 -7.29 12.22
CA MET A 162 6.90 -7.95 12.37
C MET A 162 7.06 -9.38 12.87
N PHE A 163 6.06 -9.85 13.63
CA PHE A 163 6.01 -11.26 14.03
C PHE A 163 6.06 -12.19 12.80
N PRO A 164 6.84 -13.31 12.80
CA PRO A 164 7.62 -13.84 13.94
C PRO A 164 9.04 -13.25 14.10
N HIS A 165 9.48 -12.35 13.23
CA HIS A 165 10.86 -11.82 13.16
C HIS A 165 10.93 -10.41 13.77
N VAL A 166 10.49 -10.28 15.02
CA VAL A 166 10.39 -9.00 15.75
C VAL A 166 11.72 -8.30 16.01
N ASP A 167 12.82 -9.07 15.99
CA ASP A 167 14.18 -8.59 16.23
C ASP A 167 14.92 -8.21 14.93
N ASP A 168 14.26 -8.29 13.77
CA ASP A 168 14.88 -7.90 12.51
C ASP A 168 15.21 -6.40 12.52
N ALA A 169 16.43 -6.08 12.07
CA ALA A 169 16.88 -4.71 11.94
C ALA A 169 16.01 -3.94 10.92
N PRO A 170 15.89 -2.61 11.06
CA PRO A 170 15.26 -1.76 10.07
C PRO A 170 15.85 -1.97 8.69
N ALA A 171 15.04 -1.76 7.66
CA ALA A 171 15.44 -1.97 6.26
C ALA A 171 16.60 -1.06 5.82
N ILE A 172 16.81 0.06 6.50
CA ILE A 172 17.87 1.04 6.22
C ILE A 172 18.66 1.35 7.49
N PRO A 173 19.96 1.73 7.34
CA PRO A 173 20.78 2.18 8.45
C PRO A 173 20.22 3.47 9.08
N PRO A 174 20.16 3.58 10.44
CA PRO A 174 19.66 4.78 11.11
C PRO A 174 20.41 6.07 10.73
N GLU A 175 21.68 5.99 10.38
CA GLU A 175 22.50 7.13 9.96
C GLU A 175 22.12 7.73 8.60
N TRP A 176 21.18 7.13 7.89
CA TRP A 176 20.58 7.74 6.69
C TRP A 176 19.50 8.76 7.05
N LEU A 177 18.97 8.67 8.26
CA LEU A 177 17.92 9.55 8.77
C LEU A 177 18.49 10.86 9.33
N HIS A 178 17.70 11.92 9.34
CA HIS A 178 18.06 13.19 9.96
C HIS A 178 16.83 13.87 10.62
N GLU A 179 17.11 14.86 11.44
CA GLU A 179 16.06 15.66 12.08
C GLU A 179 15.15 16.35 11.04
N GLY A 180 13.87 16.44 11.35
CA GLY A 180 12.85 17.07 10.51
C GLY A 180 12.21 16.13 9.49
N GLN A 181 12.56 14.83 9.48
CA GLN A 181 11.83 13.80 8.73
C GLN A 181 10.71 13.21 9.60
N CYS A 182 9.60 12.88 8.94
CA CYS A 182 8.50 12.12 9.53
C CYS A 182 8.57 10.67 9.04
#